data_ccc069e280be035fc04b0a72d63fe0fe
#
_entry.id   ccc069e280be035fc04b0a72d63fe0fe
#
_cell.length_a   1.000
_cell.length_b   1.000
_cell.length_c   1.000
_cell.angle_alpha   90.00
_cell.angle_beta   90.00
_cell.angle_gamma   90.00
#
_symmetry.space_group_name_H-M   'P 1'
#
loop_
_entity.id
_entity.type
_entity.pdbx_description
1 polymer ?
#
loop_
_entity_poly.entity_id
_entity_poly.type
_entity_poly.pdbx_seq_one_letter_code
_entity_poly.pdbx_strand_id
1 'polypeptide(L)'
;MFARRLGALLDLPVIHLDAEYFQPGWVEPDHSAWRARVAELVAAPRWIIDGSHIGTLPARLPHADTVIILDLPTWICVWRVLLRIARGYGRVRPDSAPGCPERFDLEFLAFTAAFRRRQRQRIVSELSVFSGRIITLESRREISAFLLSGGVKLHVS
;
A
#
# COMPACT_ATOMS: atom_id res chain seq x y z
N MET A 1 -4.39 7.42 0.85
CA MET A 1 -4.33 8.82 1.38
C MET A 1 -2.93 9.24 1.83
N PHE A 2 -2.15 8.41 2.54
CA PHE A 2 -0.76 8.69 2.92
C PHE A 2 0.13 8.82 1.69
N ALA A 3 0.17 7.82 0.82
CA ALA A 3 0.99 7.80 -0.39
C ALA A 3 0.75 9.02 -1.30
N ARG A 4 -0.51 9.44 -1.52
CA ARG A 4 -0.83 10.64 -2.31
C ARG A 4 -0.27 11.92 -1.70
N ARG A 5 -0.33 12.05 -0.35
CA ARG A 5 0.26 13.22 0.32
C ARG A 5 1.78 13.21 0.23
N LEU A 6 2.38 12.04 0.39
CA LEU A 6 3.82 11.86 0.26
C LEU A 6 4.28 12.14 -1.19
N GLY A 7 3.55 11.63 -2.18
CA GLY A 7 3.82 11.91 -3.59
C GLY A 7 3.78 13.40 -3.92
N ALA A 8 2.78 14.11 -3.41
CA ALA A 8 2.69 15.56 -3.58
C ALA A 8 3.83 16.31 -2.88
N LEU A 9 4.31 15.83 -1.72
CA LEU A 9 5.43 16.45 -1.00
C LEU A 9 6.79 16.22 -1.68
N LEU A 10 6.97 15.06 -2.31
CA LEU A 10 8.24 14.64 -2.91
C LEU A 10 8.27 14.86 -4.44
N ASP A 11 7.18 15.35 -5.01
CA ASP A 11 6.98 15.45 -6.46
C ASP A 11 7.25 14.11 -7.17
N LEU A 12 6.60 13.04 -6.65
CA LEU A 12 6.72 11.69 -7.16
C LEU A 12 5.36 11.14 -7.63
N PRO A 13 5.34 10.40 -8.74
CA PRO A 13 4.14 9.67 -9.16
C PRO A 13 3.77 8.61 -8.14
N VAL A 14 2.48 8.45 -7.87
CA VAL A 14 1.95 7.44 -6.94
C VAL A 14 1.20 6.38 -7.73
N ILE A 15 1.64 5.14 -7.56
CA ILE A 15 1.04 3.95 -8.14
C ILE A 15 0.30 3.21 -7.04
N HIS A 16 -1.02 3.09 -7.18
CA HIS A 16 -1.86 2.31 -6.26
C HIS A 16 -2.01 0.89 -6.81
N LEU A 17 -1.40 -0.10 -6.16
CA LEU A 17 -1.42 -1.48 -6.63
C LEU A 17 -2.84 -2.06 -6.75
N ASP A 18 -3.75 -1.67 -5.89
CA ASP A 18 -5.15 -2.12 -5.98
C ASP A 18 -5.82 -1.61 -7.28
N ALA A 19 -5.46 -0.39 -7.72
CA ALA A 19 -5.97 0.17 -8.98
C ALA A 19 -5.38 -0.53 -10.22
N GLU A 20 -4.17 -1.04 -10.12
CA GLU A 20 -3.48 -1.78 -11.18
C GLU A 20 -3.84 -3.27 -11.21
N TYR A 21 -4.25 -3.82 -10.06
CA TYR A 21 -4.52 -5.24 -9.89
C TYR A 21 -5.91 -5.63 -10.34
N PHE A 22 -6.94 -4.97 -9.82
CA PHE A 22 -8.32 -5.36 -10.09
C PHE A 22 -8.82 -4.87 -11.45
N GLN A 23 -9.47 -5.77 -12.16
CA GLN A 23 -10.29 -5.44 -13.33
C GLN A 23 -11.70 -5.04 -12.89
N PRO A 24 -12.52 -4.40 -13.76
CA PRO A 24 -13.89 -4.04 -13.44
C PRO A 24 -14.68 -5.21 -12.82
N GLY A 25 -15.42 -4.93 -11.74
CA GLY A 25 -16.16 -5.95 -11.00
C GLY A 25 -15.33 -6.73 -9.97
N TRP A 26 -14.13 -6.25 -9.59
CA TRP A 26 -13.24 -6.90 -8.62
C TRP A 26 -12.68 -8.24 -9.11
N VAL A 27 -12.52 -8.37 -10.43
CA VAL A 27 -11.92 -9.56 -11.04
C VAL A 27 -10.40 -9.49 -10.88
N GLU A 28 -9.83 -10.58 -10.38
CA GLU A 28 -8.38 -10.71 -10.24
C GLU A 28 -7.74 -11.12 -11.57
N PRO A 29 -6.58 -10.56 -11.93
CA PRO A 29 -5.85 -10.99 -13.12
C PRO A 29 -5.18 -12.35 -12.90
N ASP A 30 -4.74 -12.96 -13.99
CA ASP A 30 -3.82 -14.10 -13.90
C ASP A 30 -2.51 -13.71 -13.21
N HIS A 31 -1.95 -14.65 -12.44
CA HIS A 31 -0.72 -14.42 -11.67
C HIS A 31 0.49 -14.02 -12.53
N SER A 32 0.60 -14.58 -13.74
CA SER A 32 1.69 -14.27 -14.66
C SER A 32 1.54 -12.86 -15.21
N ALA A 33 0.33 -12.48 -15.62
CA ALA A 33 -0.01 -11.14 -16.09
C ALA A 33 0.24 -10.08 -15.00
N TRP A 34 -0.14 -10.39 -13.76
CA TRP A 34 0.13 -9.49 -12.63
C TRP A 34 1.63 -9.28 -12.37
N ARG A 35 2.43 -10.35 -12.41
CA ARG A 35 3.89 -10.24 -12.25
C ARG A 35 4.52 -9.39 -13.36
N ALA A 36 4.10 -9.61 -14.62
CA ALA A 36 4.56 -8.82 -15.75
C ALA A 36 4.20 -7.33 -15.55
N ARG A 37 2.95 -7.05 -15.13
CA ARG A 37 2.53 -5.67 -14.84
C ARG A 37 3.37 -5.02 -13.74
N VAL A 38 3.65 -5.72 -12.66
CA VAL A 38 4.51 -5.18 -11.57
C VAL A 38 5.92 -4.89 -12.08
N ALA A 39 6.50 -5.75 -12.93
CA ALA A 39 7.81 -5.53 -13.52
C ALA A 39 7.83 -4.25 -14.39
N GLU A 40 6.77 -3.98 -15.15
CA GLU A 40 6.63 -2.72 -15.89
C GLU A 40 6.56 -1.51 -14.95
N LEU A 41 5.77 -1.60 -13.88
CA LEU A 41 5.58 -0.50 -12.93
C LEU A 41 6.88 -0.10 -12.22
N VAL A 42 7.72 -1.08 -11.84
CA VAL A 42 8.99 -0.81 -11.16
C VAL A 42 10.11 -0.38 -12.10
N ALA A 43 9.95 -0.55 -13.40
CA ALA A 43 10.92 -0.09 -14.40
C ALA A 43 10.95 1.44 -14.56
N ALA A 44 9.92 2.15 -14.08
CA ALA A 44 9.93 3.61 -14.05
C ALA A 44 11.04 4.13 -13.11
N PRO A 45 11.72 5.24 -13.47
CA PRO A 45 12.91 5.70 -12.72
C PRO A 45 12.58 6.24 -11.32
N ARG A 46 11.35 6.71 -11.10
CA ARG A 46 10.92 7.31 -9.82
C ARG A 46 9.44 7.02 -9.58
N TRP A 47 9.11 6.55 -8.39
CA TRP A 47 7.73 6.23 -8.03
C TRP A 47 7.53 6.10 -6.51
N ILE A 48 6.28 6.18 -6.09
CA ILE A 48 5.79 5.67 -4.82
C ILE A 48 4.78 4.58 -5.13
N ILE A 49 5.06 3.34 -4.73
CA ILE A 49 4.12 2.23 -4.86
C ILE A 49 3.38 2.03 -3.55
N ASP A 50 2.05 2.14 -3.58
CA ASP A 50 1.15 1.98 -2.45
C ASP A 50 0.34 0.69 -2.59
N GLY A 51 0.41 -0.15 -1.58
CA GLY A 51 -0.28 -1.43 -1.53
C GLY A 51 0.61 -2.55 -1.00
N SER A 52 0.02 -3.48 -0.24
CA SER A 52 0.78 -4.57 0.35
C SER A 52 1.23 -5.61 -0.67
N HIS A 53 0.30 -6.21 -1.43
CA HIS A 53 0.55 -7.24 -2.45
C HIS A 53 1.85 -8.04 -2.21
N ILE A 54 1.95 -8.70 -1.03
CA ILE A 54 3.20 -9.27 -0.48
C ILE A 54 3.85 -10.25 -1.47
N GLY A 55 3.06 -10.97 -2.25
CA GLY A 55 3.58 -11.89 -3.28
C GLY A 55 4.42 -11.22 -4.38
N THR A 56 4.38 -9.89 -4.48
CA THR A 56 5.19 -9.12 -5.44
C THR A 56 6.32 -8.33 -4.77
N LEU A 57 6.47 -8.39 -3.44
CA LEU A 57 7.57 -7.72 -2.74
C LEU A 57 8.96 -8.09 -3.31
N PRO A 58 9.27 -9.38 -3.55
CA PRO A 58 10.58 -9.75 -4.10
C PRO A 58 10.91 -9.08 -5.44
N ALA A 59 9.89 -8.80 -6.26
CA ALA A 59 10.08 -8.09 -7.53
C ALA A 59 10.22 -6.57 -7.36
N ARG A 60 9.66 -6.00 -6.30
CA ARG A 60 9.65 -4.53 -6.06
C ARG A 60 10.85 -4.05 -5.26
N LEU A 61 11.29 -4.82 -4.26
CA LEU A 61 12.34 -4.44 -3.32
C LEU A 61 13.68 -4.11 -4.00
N PRO A 62 14.14 -4.83 -5.03
CA PRO A 62 15.40 -4.49 -5.72
C PRO A 62 15.40 -3.12 -6.41
N HIS A 63 14.22 -2.57 -6.69
CA HIS A 63 14.04 -1.27 -7.34
C HIS A 63 13.68 -0.14 -6.38
N ALA A 64 13.49 -0.45 -5.09
CA ALA A 64 13.16 0.51 -4.05
C ALA A 64 14.41 0.96 -3.31
N ASP A 65 14.47 2.23 -2.91
CA ASP A 65 15.45 2.77 -1.98
C ASP A 65 14.92 2.81 -0.53
N THR A 66 13.62 2.93 -0.38
CA THR A 66 12.96 3.10 0.92
C THR A 66 11.65 2.31 0.99
N VAL A 67 11.44 1.63 2.09
CA VAL A 67 10.18 0.97 2.45
C VAL A 67 9.57 1.67 3.66
N ILE A 68 8.31 2.10 3.53
CA ILE A 68 7.56 2.70 4.63
C ILE A 68 6.45 1.73 5.04
N ILE A 69 6.51 1.26 6.28
CA ILE A 69 5.53 0.35 6.86
C ILE A 69 4.57 1.15 7.74
N LEU A 70 3.28 1.12 7.40
CA LEU A 70 2.23 1.68 8.24
C LEU A 70 1.68 0.56 9.16
N ASP A 71 2.31 0.36 10.32
CA ASP A 71 1.95 -0.70 11.28
C ASP A 71 0.95 -0.20 12.33
N LEU A 72 -0.20 0.27 11.86
CA LEU A 72 -1.26 0.76 12.74
C LEU A 72 -1.97 -0.40 13.48
N PRO A 73 -2.50 -0.16 14.71
CA PRO A 73 -3.34 -1.12 15.40
C PRO A 73 -4.49 -1.64 14.53
N THR A 74 -4.72 -2.95 14.57
CA THR A 74 -5.71 -3.64 13.72
C THR A 74 -7.10 -3.01 13.81
N TRP A 75 -7.55 -2.65 15.03
CA TRP A 75 -8.86 -2.03 15.23
C TRP A 75 -9.01 -0.70 14.50
N ILE A 76 -7.93 0.09 14.39
CA ILE A 76 -7.91 1.34 13.60
C ILE A 76 -8.08 1.02 12.12
N CYS A 77 -7.40 -0.02 11.62
CA CYS A 77 -7.50 -0.43 10.22
C CYS A 77 -8.92 -0.87 9.88
N VAL A 78 -9.51 -1.77 10.70
CA VAL A 78 -10.89 -2.24 10.52
C VAL A 78 -11.88 -1.09 10.59
N TRP A 79 -11.77 -0.22 11.60
CA TRP A 79 -12.64 0.96 11.73
C TRP A 79 -12.58 1.88 10.51
N ARG A 80 -11.38 2.11 9.98
CA ARG A 80 -11.20 2.92 8.75
C ARG A 80 -11.85 2.28 7.53
N VAL A 81 -11.77 0.95 7.41
CA VAL A 81 -12.45 0.21 6.34
C VAL A 81 -13.95 0.37 6.46
N LEU A 82 -14.52 0.19 7.66
CA LEU A 82 -15.97 0.37 7.90
C LEU A 82 -16.44 1.78 7.59
N LEU A 83 -15.70 2.80 8.06
CA LEU A 83 -16.01 4.20 7.74
C LEU A 83 -15.91 4.50 6.24
N ARG A 84 -14.95 3.89 5.56
CA ARG A 84 -14.76 4.02 4.13
C ARG A 84 -15.96 3.47 3.37
N ILE A 85 -16.39 2.26 3.72
CA ILE A 85 -17.56 1.60 3.14
C ILE A 85 -18.81 2.44 3.39
N ALA A 86 -19.04 2.89 4.63
CA ALA A 86 -20.22 3.68 4.97
C ALA A 86 -20.31 5.01 4.20
N ARG A 87 -19.17 5.64 3.89
CA ARG A 87 -19.11 6.94 3.17
C ARG A 87 -19.11 6.80 1.66
N GLY A 88 -18.62 5.68 1.16
CA GLY A 88 -18.37 5.47 -0.26
C GLY A 88 -19.13 4.30 -0.89
N TYR A 89 -20.07 3.71 -0.19
CA TYR A 89 -20.81 2.55 -0.69
C TYR A 89 -21.38 2.79 -2.11
N GLY A 90 -21.14 1.85 -3.00
CA GLY A 90 -21.54 1.94 -4.40
C GLY A 90 -20.75 2.93 -5.25
N ARG A 91 -19.75 3.64 -4.71
CA ARG A 91 -18.91 4.58 -5.46
C ARG A 91 -17.53 4.01 -5.71
N VAL A 92 -16.96 4.29 -6.88
CA VAL A 92 -15.57 3.97 -7.19
C VAL A 92 -14.66 5.06 -6.60
N ARG A 93 -13.64 4.64 -5.86
CA ARG A 93 -12.65 5.57 -5.28
C ARG A 93 -11.56 5.94 -6.30
N PRO A 94 -10.94 7.10 -6.15
CA PRO A 94 -9.81 7.52 -7.00
C PRO A 94 -8.53 6.64 -6.87
N ASP A 95 -8.42 5.86 -5.80
CA ASP A 95 -7.31 4.96 -5.49
C ASP A 95 -7.70 3.47 -5.65
N SER A 96 -8.87 3.20 -6.24
CA SER A 96 -9.38 1.87 -6.58
C SER A 96 -9.38 1.68 -8.09
N ALA A 97 -9.44 0.43 -8.55
CA ALA A 97 -9.56 0.11 -9.96
C ALA A 97 -10.88 0.68 -10.55
N PRO A 98 -10.87 1.15 -11.80
CA PRO A 98 -12.08 1.55 -12.50
C PRO A 98 -13.12 0.42 -12.53
N GLY A 99 -14.40 0.74 -12.27
CA GLY A 99 -15.45 -0.27 -12.23
C GLY A 99 -15.46 -1.15 -10.99
N CYS A 100 -14.71 -0.80 -9.94
CA CYS A 100 -14.66 -1.49 -8.64
C CYS A 100 -15.26 -0.60 -7.54
N PRO A 101 -16.61 -0.53 -7.41
CA PRO A 101 -17.25 0.29 -6.39
C PRO A 101 -17.03 -0.28 -4.99
N GLU A 102 -17.02 0.59 -3.99
CA GLU A 102 -17.00 0.17 -2.58
C GLU A 102 -18.20 -0.71 -2.25
N ARG A 103 -17.93 -1.86 -1.68
CA ARG A 103 -18.94 -2.83 -1.25
C ARG A 103 -18.67 -3.31 0.16
N PHE A 104 -19.69 -3.80 0.82
CA PHE A 104 -19.52 -4.50 2.08
C PHE A 104 -19.01 -5.92 1.78
N ASP A 105 -17.78 -6.19 2.23
CA ASP A 105 -17.09 -7.44 1.97
C ASP A 105 -16.56 -8.01 3.30
N LEU A 106 -17.20 -9.06 3.79
CA LEU A 106 -16.82 -9.72 5.05
C LEU A 106 -15.46 -10.41 4.96
N GLU A 107 -15.11 -10.96 3.79
CA GLU A 107 -13.82 -11.62 3.60
C GLU A 107 -12.70 -10.60 3.67
N PHE A 108 -12.89 -9.44 3.04
CA PHE A 108 -11.92 -8.33 3.13
C PHE A 108 -11.80 -7.78 4.56
N LEU A 109 -12.89 -7.68 5.32
CA LEU A 109 -12.85 -7.28 6.72
C LEU A 109 -12.10 -8.31 7.59
N ALA A 110 -12.38 -9.61 7.39
CA ALA A 110 -11.68 -10.69 8.07
C ALA A 110 -10.18 -10.72 7.69
N PHE A 111 -9.86 -10.52 6.43
CA PHE A 111 -8.49 -10.37 5.94
C PHE A 111 -7.80 -9.19 6.64
N THR A 112 -8.43 -8.02 6.68
CA THR A 112 -7.89 -6.82 7.34
C THR A 112 -7.65 -7.06 8.83
N ALA A 113 -8.57 -7.72 9.52
CA ALA A 113 -8.45 -8.05 10.93
C ALA A 113 -7.31 -9.05 11.22
N ALA A 114 -7.09 -10.00 10.32
CA ALA A 114 -6.05 -11.02 10.45
C ALA A 114 -4.69 -10.58 9.87
N PHE A 115 -4.66 -9.51 9.06
CA PHE A 115 -3.50 -9.11 8.26
C PHE A 115 -2.23 -9.00 9.07
N ARG A 116 -2.23 -8.21 10.14
CA ARG A 116 -1.05 -7.97 10.98
C ARG A 116 -0.48 -9.28 11.53
N ARG A 117 -1.34 -10.18 12.01
CA ARG A 117 -0.92 -11.47 12.57
C ARG A 117 -0.39 -12.44 11.52
N ARG A 118 -1.06 -12.50 10.34
CA ARG A 118 -0.73 -13.47 9.29
C ARG A 118 0.42 -13.04 8.40
N GLN A 119 0.53 -11.76 8.13
CA GLN A 119 1.45 -11.25 7.12
C GLN A 119 2.72 -10.62 7.67
N ARG A 120 2.75 -10.25 8.97
CA ARG A 120 3.90 -9.57 9.57
C ARG A 120 5.19 -10.37 9.45
N GLN A 121 5.15 -11.65 9.75
CA GLN A 121 6.35 -12.51 9.67
C GLN A 121 6.87 -12.59 8.23
N ARG A 122 5.97 -12.72 7.25
CA ARG A 122 6.34 -12.76 5.84
C ARG A 122 6.94 -11.43 5.37
N ILE A 123 6.35 -10.30 5.77
CA ILE A 123 6.92 -8.98 5.47
C ILE A 123 8.31 -8.84 6.07
N VAL A 124 8.49 -9.21 7.34
CA VAL A 124 9.80 -9.15 8.01
C VAL A 124 10.82 -10.04 7.31
N SER A 125 10.43 -11.25 6.90
CA SER A 125 11.29 -12.16 6.14
C SER A 125 11.73 -11.57 4.79
N GLU A 126 10.80 -10.99 4.04
CA GLU A 126 11.13 -10.35 2.75
C GLU A 126 12.03 -9.12 2.94
N LEU A 127 11.83 -8.36 4.01
CA LEU A 127 12.62 -7.17 4.31
C LEU A 127 13.99 -7.47 4.91
N SER A 128 14.24 -8.69 5.38
CA SER A 128 15.55 -9.06 5.97
C SER A 128 16.70 -9.00 4.97
N VAL A 129 16.41 -9.14 3.69
CA VAL A 129 17.41 -9.04 2.60
C VAL A 129 17.41 -7.68 1.90
N PHE A 130 16.57 -6.75 2.36
CA PHE A 130 16.48 -5.42 1.79
C PHE A 130 17.59 -4.51 2.32
N SER A 131 18.42 -3.97 1.44
CA SER A 131 19.56 -3.13 1.79
C SER A 131 19.22 -1.63 1.90
N GLY A 132 18.01 -1.25 1.48
CA GLY A 132 17.54 0.13 1.54
C GLY A 132 17.02 0.52 2.93
N ARG A 133 16.42 1.68 3.02
CA ARG A 133 15.89 2.22 4.29
C ARG A 133 14.52 1.64 4.61
N ILE A 134 14.32 1.22 5.86
CA ILE A 134 13.02 0.80 6.37
C ILE A 134 12.55 1.80 7.44
N ILE A 135 11.34 2.35 7.25
CA ILE A 135 10.70 3.28 8.18
C ILE A 135 9.39 2.66 8.61
N THR A 136 9.20 2.45 9.91
CA THR A 136 7.95 1.96 10.48
C THR A 136 7.23 3.11 11.19
N LEU A 137 5.96 3.32 10.84
CA LEU A 137 5.07 4.31 11.44
C LEU A 137 3.90 3.60 12.12
N GLU A 138 3.87 3.63 13.45
CA GLU A 138 2.94 2.84 14.26
C GLU A 138 1.73 3.64 14.75
N SER A 139 1.75 4.96 14.59
CA SER A 139 0.68 5.84 15.07
C SER A 139 0.30 6.91 14.05
N ARG A 140 -0.92 7.44 14.19
CA ARG A 140 -1.37 8.60 13.42
C ARG A 140 -0.50 9.82 13.65
N ARG A 141 0.03 9.99 14.89
CA ARG A 141 0.91 11.09 15.26
C ARG A 141 2.22 11.01 14.49
N GLU A 142 2.82 9.82 14.43
CA GLU A 142 4.05 9.58 13.65
C GLU A 142 3.84 9.81 12.16
N ILE A 143 2.74 9.30 11.60
CA ILE A 143 2.37 9.55 10.20
C ILE A 143 2.25 11.05 9.91
N SER A 144 1.58 11.79 10.80
CA SER A 144 1.41 13.22 10.62
C SER A 144 2.73 13.97 10.76
N ALA A 145 3.55 13.63 11.76
CA ALA A 145 4.86 14.23 11.98
C ALA A 145 5.80 13.93 10.79
N PHE A 146 5.78 12.72 10.26
CA PHE A 146 6.56 12.33 9.09
C PHE A 146 6.18 13.16 7.85
N LEU A 147 4.89 13.34 7.59
CA LEU A 147 4.41 14.16 6.47
C LEU A 147 4.72 15.65 6.68
N LEU A 148 4.62 16.18 7.90
CA LEU A 148 4.94 17.58 8.21
C LEU A 148 6.44 17.87 8.09
N SER A 149 7.30 16.89 8.37
CA SER A 149 8.75 17.01 8.16
C SER A 149 9.16 16.91 6.68
N GLY A 150 8.19 16.92 5.75
CA GLY A 150 8.47 16.76 4.31
C GLY A 150 9.07 15.40 3.94
N GLY A 151 8.88 14.39 4.79
CA GLY A 151 9.57 13.11 4.60
C GLY A 151 11.08 13.17 4.90
N VAL A 152 11.56 14.26 5.52
CA VAL A 152 12.99 14.57 5.74
C VAL A 152 13.73 13.52 6.59
N LYS A 153 13.03 12.67 7.32
CA LYS A 153 13.67 11.46 7.86
C LYS A 153 14.18 10.51 6.76
N LEU A 154 13.94 10.82 5.50
CA LEU A 154 14.52 10.12 4.35
C LEU A 154 16.00 10.52 4.09
N HIS A 155 16.52 11.55 4.73
CA HIS A 155 17.84 12.09 4.41
C HIS A 155 18.86 12.12 5.57
N VAL A 156 18.70 11.34 6.63
CA VAL A 156 19.71 11.28 7.69
C VAL A 156 20.28 9.89 7.82
N SER A 157 21.49 9.77 7.29
CA SER A 157 22.60 8.80 7.43
C SER A 157 22.76 7.85 6.31
#